data_3529a72c3485d2de5d518dfeb2ce095a
#
_entry.id   3529a72c3485d2de5d518dfeb2ce095a
#
_cell.length_a   1.000
_cell.length_b   1.000
_cell.length_c   1.000
_cell.angle_alpha   90.00
_cell.angle_beta   90.00
_cell.angle_gamma   90.00
#
_symmetry.space_group_name_H-M   'P 1'
#
loop_
_entity.id
_entity.type
_entity.pdbx_description
1 polymer ?
#
loop_
_entity_poly.entity_id
_entity_poly.type
_entity_poly.pdbx_seq_one_letter_code
_entity_poly.pdbx_strand_id
1 'polypeptide(L)'
;MVKLVFKRVFFVIGIILSLPFIAATILESLLLGEKGEKVLSWCKEILSIVPTVIGEYMRLGYYWAVCKKISPDALFMFGSMVAHRHTTIGAGAVIGVFTIVGYADIGENVLTGAGVSLISGKYQHGKPEERAGGKEIGERYDRINVGRNSWIGQNAIIMANVGENCTIAAGSVVYKDVPANGTYMGNPARKVNIELGQIAKEN
;
A
#
# COMPACT_ATOMS: atom_id res chain seq x y z
N MET A 1 7.35 24.32 -13.22
CA MET A 1 7.63 25.05 -11.97
C MET A 1 6.37 25.22 -11.11
N VAL A 2 5.29 25.82 -11.62
CA VAL A 2 4.03 26.06 -10.86
C VAL A 2 3.44 24.80 -10.24
N LYS A 3 3.29 23.69 -10.98
CA LYS A 3 2.76 22.41 -10.45
C LYS A 3 3.57 21.86 -9.28
N LEU A 4 4.88 22.01 -9.28
CA LEU A 4 5.74 21.55 -8.19
C LEU A 4 5.54 22.38 -6.93
N VAL A 5 5.41 23.71 -7.06
CA VAL A 5 5.14 24.61 -5.94
C VAL A 5 3.79 24.26 -5.29
N PHE A 6 2.73 24.09 -6.10
CA PHE A 6 1.42 23.67 -5.60
C PHE A 6 1.52 22.35 -4.82
N LYS A 7 2.18 21.34 -5.39
CA LYS A 7 2.36 20.05 -4.72
C LYS A 7 3.02 20.20 -3.35
N ARG A 8 4.08 21.01 -3.25
CA ARG A 8 4.79 21.25 -1.97
C ARG A 8 3.93 22.02 -0.96
N VAL A 9 3.19 23.03 -1.42
CA VAL A 9 2.27 23.79 -0.55
C VAL A 9 1.19 22.87 0.01
N PHE A 10 0.50 22.09 -0.83
CA PHE A 10 -0.51 21.14 -0.39
C PHE A 10 0.05 20.07 0.53
N PHE A 11 1.29 19.60 0.29
CA PHE A 11 1.95 18.66 1.19
C PHE A 11 2.14 19.25 2.60
N VAL A 12 2.63 20.49 2.70
CA VAL A 12 2.78 21.17 4.00
C VAL A 12 1.42 21.36 4.69
N ILE A 13 0.40 21.80 3.93
CA ILE A 13 -0.97 21.92 4.46
C ILE A 13 -1.47 20.54 4.96
N GLY A 14 -1.23 19.48 4.22
CA GLY A 14 -1.59 18.12 4.61
C GLY A 14 -0.94 17.69 5.93
N ILE A 15 0.34 17.98 6.13
CA ILE A 15 1.03 17.75 7.40
C ILE A 15 0.36 18.53 8.53
N ILE A 16 0.14 19.84 8.34
CA ILE A 16 -0.46 20.71 9.36
C ILE A 16 -1.84 20.20 9.79
N LEU A 17 -2.70 19.84 8.83
CA LEU A 17 -4.04 19.32 9.11
C LEU A 17 -4.00 17.94 9.79
N SER A 18 -2.93 17.18 9.60
CA SER A 18 -2.75 15.86 10.18
C SER A 18 -2.00 15.88 11.53
N LEU A 19 -1.53 17.04 12.02
CA LEU A 19 -0.75 17.14 13.25
C LEU A 19 -1.39 16.45 14.47
N PRO A 20 -2.71 16.55 14.74
CA PRO A 20 -3.30 15.85 15.89
C PRO A 20 -3.15 14.32 15.80
N PHE A 21 -3.33 13.76 14.61
CA PHE A 21 -3.19 12.33 14.34
C PHE A 21 -1.73 11.89 14.43
N ILE A 22 -0.81 12.70 13.88
CA ILE A 22 0.65 12.48 13.96
C ILE A 22 1.08 12.44 15.41
N ALA A 23 0.69 13.47 16.21
CA ALA A 23 1.06 13.57 17.61
C ALA A 23 0.54 12.38 18.43
N ALA A 24 -0.72 11.97 18.24
CA ALA A 24 -1.30 10.82 18.90
C ALA A 24 -0.54 9.52 18.59
N THR A 25 -0.20 9.32 17.31
CA THR A 25 0.53 8.11 16.86
C THR A 25 1.97 8.08 17.37
N ILE A 26 2.64 9.22 17.39
CA ILE A 26 4.00 9.34 17.95
C ILE A 26 3.97 9.10 19.47
N LEU A 27 2.99 9.66 20.18
CA LEU A 27 2.83 9.43 21.61
C LEU A 27 2.63 7.95 21.94
N GLU A 28 1.77 7.24 21.17
CA GLU A 28 1.64 5.79 21.28
C GLU A 28 2.97 5.08 21.12
N SER A 29 3.74 5.45 20.09
CA SER A 29 5.05 4.86 19.83
C SER A 29 6.06 5.09 20.95
N LEU A 30 6.03 6.28 21.59
CA LEU A 30 6.89 6.59 22.72
C LEU A 30 6.50 5.81 23.98
N LEU A 31 5.20 5.57 24.20
CA LEU A 31 4.69 4.90 25.40
C LEU A 31 4.73 3.38 25.29
N LEU A 32 4.42 2.81 24.11
CA LEU A 32 4.25 1.38 23.90
C LEU A 32 5.35 0.76 23.04
N GLY A 33 6.30 1.57 22.54
CA GLY A 33 7.32 1.15 21.61
C GLY A 33 6.76 0.86 20.21
N GLU A 34 7.60 0.25 19.35
CA GLU A 34 7.27 0.02 17.93
C GLU A 34 6.12 -0.98 17.70
N LYS A 35 5.73 -1.73 18.73
CA LYS A 35 4.62 -2.70 18.66
C LYS A 35 3.23 -2.08 18.81
N GLY A 36 3.15 -0.82 19.27
CA GLY A 36 1.88 -0.12 19.41
C GLY A 36 1.40 0.43 18.06
N GLU A 37 0.40 -0.19 17.45
CA GLU A 37 -0.21 0.25 16.18
C GLU A 37 -1.73 0.48 16.28
N LYS A 38 -2.30 0.55 17.49
CA LYS A 38 -3.74 0.79 17.68
C LYS A 38 -4.15 2.20 17.26
N VAL A 39 -3.39 3.22 17.70
CA VAL A 39 -3.65 4.61 17.32
C VAL A 39 -3.41 4.81 15.83
N LEU A 40 -2.35 4.20 15.25
CA LEU A 40 -2.15 4.16 13.81
C LEU A 40 -3.38 3.60 13.11
N SER A 41 -3.96 2.50 13.63
CA SER A 41 -5.16 1.87 13.05
C SER A 41 -6.37 2.80 13.05
N TRP A 42 -6.63 3.49 14.14
CA TRP A 42 -7.74 4.46 14.21
C TRP A 42 -7.52 5.67 13.32
N CYS A 43 -6.30 6.24 13.33
CA CYS A 43 -5.97 7.40 12.52
C CYS A 43 -6.07 7.12 11.02
N LYS A 44 -5.59 5.96 10.55
CA LYS A 44 -5.70 5.59 9.13
C LYS A 44 -7.15 5.47 8.66
N GLU A 45 -8.03 4.93 9.51
CA GLU A 45 -9.46 4.77 9.18
C GLU A 45 -10.13 6.15 9.03
N ILE A 46 -9.93 7.05 10.01
CA ILE A 46 -10.47 8.41 9.97
C ILE A 46 -9.93 9.17 8.75
N LEU A 47 -8.61 9.13 8.51
CA LEU A 47 -8.00 9.85 7.40
C LEU A 47 -8.37 9.26 6.04
N SER A 48 -8.68 7.96 5.97
CA SER A 48 -9.06 7.31 4.71
C SER A 48 -10.34 7.88 4.12
N ILE A 49 -11.31 8.26 4.95
CA ILE A 49 -12.62 8.78 4.52
C ILE A 49 -12.64 10.30 4.28
N VAL A 50 -11.54 11.02 4.49
CA VAL A 50 -11.45 12.44 4.13
C VAL A 50 -11.37 12.57 2.61
N PRO A 51 -12.40 13.18 1.96
CA PRO A 51 -12.45 13.26 0.51
C PRO A 51 -11.56 14.37 -0.06
N THR A 52 -11.45 14.41 -1.36
CA THR A 52 -10.79 15.45 -2.16
C THR A 52 -9.27 15.49 -2.03
N VAL A 53 -8.67 16.42 -2.75
CA VAL A 53 -7.21 16.69 -2.74
C VAL A 53 -6.70 16.95 -1.31
N ILE A 54 -7.51 17.57 -0.45
CA ILE A 54 -7.14 17.80 0.95
C ILE A 54 -6.91 16.47 1.66
N GLY A 55 -7.83 15.50 1.51
CA GLY A 55 -7.67 14.16 2.10
C GLY A 55 -6.47 13.41 1.55
N GLU A 56 -6.16 13.54 0.25
CA GLU A 56 -4.96 12.92 -0.35
C GLU A 56 -3.69 13.43 0.32
N TYR A 57 -3.55 14.75 0.49
CA TYR A 57 -2.38 15.33 1.14
C TYR A 57 -2.36 15.14 2.65
N MET A 58 -3.51 15.03 3.32
CA MET A 58 -3.56 14.65 4.74
C MET A 58 -3.03 13.22 4.94
N ARG A 59 -3.47 12.26 4.13
CA ARG A 59 -2.96 10.88 4.15
C ARG A 59 -1.46 10.85 3.86
N LEU A 60 -1.02 11.55 2.82
CA LEU A 60 0.41 11.64 2.48
C LEU A 60 1.22 12.22 3.64
N GLY A 61 0.82 13.37 4.19
CA GLY A 61 1.51 14.04 5.31
C GLY A 61 1.55 13.18 6.56
N TYR A 62 0.44 12.52 6.88
CA TYR A 62 0.36 11.60 8.02
C TYR A 62 1.31 10.42 7.85
N TYR A 63 1.21 9.65 6.75
CA TYR A 63 2.06 8.47 6.54
C TYR A 63 3.53 8.84 6.39
N TRP A 64 3.84 9.98 5.78
CA TRP A 64 5.22 10.49 5.70
C TRP A 64 5.83 10.69 7.08
N ALA A 65 5.05 11.19 8.05
CA ALA A 65 5.51 11.48 9.41
C ALA A 65 5.59 10.23 10.30
N VAL A 66 4.69 9.23 10.12
CA VAL A 66 4.56 8.11 11.07
C VAL A 66 5.06 6.77 10.55
N CYS A 67 5.24 6.62 9.23
CA CYS A 67 5.77 5.40 8.64
C CYS A 67 7.28 5.50 8.40
N LYS A 68 7.93 4.35 8.24
CA LYS A 68 9.40 4.22 8.14
C LYS A 68 10.00 5.07 7.02
N LYS A 69 9.41 5.03 5.81
CA LYS A 69 9.91 5.78 4.66
C LYS A 69 8.83 5.94 3.60
N ILE A 70 8.16 7.05 3.60
CA ILE A 70 7.19 7.42 2.57
C ILE A 70 7.74 8.59 1.77
N SER A 71 7.77 8.47 0.45
CA SER A 71 8.20 9.58 -0.40
C SER A 71 7.17 10.72 -0.37
N PRO A 72 7.59 11.99 -0.26
CA PRO A 72 6.68 13.14 -0.39
C PRO A 72 6.13 13.29 -1.82
N ASP A 73 6.61 12.48 -2.76
CA ASP A 73 6.12 12.42 -4.13
C ASP A 73 5.16 11.25 -4.39
N ALA A 74 4.82 10.46 -3.36
CA ALA A 74 3.76 9.46 -3.44
C ALA A 74 2.37 10.11 -3.45
N LEU A 75 1.36 9.35 -3.87
CA LEU A 75 -0.04 9.78 -3.85
C LEU A 75 -0.89 8.71 -3.15
N PHE A 76 -1.77 9.15 -2.25
CA PHE A 76 -2.71 8.29 -1.54
C PHE A 76 -4.14 8.70 -1.87
N MET A 77 -4.80 7.94 -2.73
CA MET A 77 -6.16 8.22 -3.16
C MET A 77 -7.19 7.92 -2.06
N PHE A 78 -8.42 8.42 -2.23
CA PHE A 78 -9.52 8.27 -1.28
C PHE A 78 -9.70 6.79 -0.84
N GLY A 79 -9.92 6.58 0.45
CA GLY A 79 -10.12 5.25 1.02
C GLY A 79 -8.85 4.39 1.16
N SER A 80 -7.70 4.86 0.65
CA SER A 80 -6.45 4.09 0.75
C SER A 80 -5.89 4.09 2.17
N MET A 81 -5.32 2.95 2.59
CA MET A 81 -4.78 2.75 3.94
C MET A 81 -3.43 2.05 3.91
N VAL A 82 -2.54 2.44 4.84
CA VAL A 82 -1.30 1.72 5.17
C VAL A 82 -1.48 1.08 6.54
N ALA A 83 -1.33 -0.25 6.61
CA ALA A 83 -1.65 -1.02 7.82
C ALA A 83 -0.50 -1.01 8.86
N HIS A 84 0.74 -0.90 8.42
CA HIS A 84 1.93 -1.04 9.29
C HIS A 84 2.90 0.10 9.12
N ARG A 85 3.42 0.64 10.25
CA ARG A 85 4.37 1.77 10.24
C ARG A 85 5.71 1.46 9.56
N HIS A 86 6.11 0.22 9.50
CA HIS A 86 7.36 -0.19 8.84
C HIS A 86 7.26 -0.33 7.31
N THR A 87 6.11 0.01 6.72
CA THR A 87 5.91 0.07 5.27
C THR A 87 6.75 1.19 4.65
N THR A 88 7.30 0.93 3.45
CA THR A 88 8.00 1.96 2.67
C THR A 88 7.33 2.16 1.31
N ILE A 89 7.27 3.42 0.84
CA ILE A 89 6.66 3.76 -0.45
C ILE A 89 7.55 4.75 -1.20
N GLY A 90 7.95 4.37 -2.41
CA GLY A 90 8.86 5.11 -3.27
C GLY A 90 8.24 6.33 -3.94
N ALA A 91 9.11 7.13 -4.58
CA ALA A 91 8.71 8.33 -5.31
C ALA A 91 7.81 7.99 -6.51
N GLY A 92 6.80 8.84 -6.75
CA GLY A 92 5.88 8.65 -7.87
C GLY A 92 4.92 7.48 -7.72
N ALA A 93 4.97 6.73 -6.61
CA ALA A 93 4.01 5.66 -6.37
C ALA A 93 2.61 6.21 -6.13
N VAL A 94 1.61 5.55 -6.72
CA VAL A 94 0.19 5.90 -6.56
C VAL A 94 -0.54 4.74 -5.89
N ILE A 95 -1.07 5.00 -4.71
CA ILE A 95 -1.92 4.07 -3.96
C ILE A 95 -3.37 4.38 -4.28
N GLY A 96 -3.99 3.50 -5.07
CA GLY A 96 -5.32 3.69 -5.65
C GLY A 96 -6.44 3.75 -4.62
N VAL A 97 -7.62 4.13 -5.10
CA VAL A 97 -8.85 4.25 -4.29
C VAL A 97 -9.15 2.93 -3.57
N PHE A 98 -9.45 2.99 -2.26
CA PHE A 98 -9.71 1.82 -1.41
C PHE A 98 -8.64 0.73 -1.43
N THR A 99 -7.40 1.07 -1.77
CA THR A 99 -6.28 0.14 -1.70
C THR A 99 -5.77 0.01 -0.28
N ILE A 100 -5.56 -1.22 0.18
CA ILE A 100 -4.98 -1.52 1.48
C ILE A 100 -3.55 -2.02 1.27
N VAL A 101 -2.59 -1.31 1.85
CA VAL A 101 -1.17 -1.69 1.86
C VAL A 101 -0.83 -2.28 3.22
N GLY A 102 -0.56 -3.57 3.25
CA GLY A 102 -0.05 -4.29 4.43
C GLY A 102 1.41 -3.97 4.72
N TYR A 103 2.14 -4.95 5.26
CA TYR A 103 3.58 -4.83 5.52
C TYR A 103 4.37 -4.98 4.21
N ALA A 104 4.69 -3.87 3.55
CA ALA A 104 5.22 -3.89 2.21
C ALA A 104 6.29 -2.82 1.95
N ASP A 105 7.17 -3.11 1.00
CA ASP A 105 8.05 -2.15 0.34
C ASP A 105 7.55 -1.93 -1.09
N ILE A 106 7.03 -0.74 -1.35
CA ILE A 106 6.51 -0.33 -2.66
C ILE A 106 7.57 0.50 -3.37
N GLY A 107 7.99 0.04 -4.53
CA GLY A 107 9.00 0.70 -5.35
C GLY A 107 8.53 2.02 -5.96
N GLU A 108 9.48 2.69 -6.60
CA GLU A 108 9.21 3.95 -7.32
C GLU A 108 8.26 3.72 -8.50
N ASN A 109 7.40 4.70 -8.78
CA ASN A 109 6.45 4.69 -9.89
C ASN A 109 5.52 3.46 -9.94
N VAL A 110 5.30 2.79 -8.82
CA VAL A 110 4.31 1.74 -8.74
C VAL A 110 2.91 2.36 -8.79
N LEU A 111 2.06 1.85 -9.67
CA LEU A 111 0.67 2.25 -9.76
C LEU A 111 -0.23 1.11 -9.29
N THR A 112 -1.05 1.35 -8.27
CA THR A 112 -2.12 0.43 -7.90
C THR A 112 -3.47 0.96 -8.38
N GLY A 113 -4.27 0.07 -8.94
CA GLY A 113 -5.68 0.34 -9.25
C GLY A 113 -6.53 0.45 -7.97
N ALA A 114 -7.83 0.66 -8.14
CA ALA A 114 -8.77 0.70 -7.03
C ALA A 114 -8.95 -0.69 -6.39
N GLY A 115 -9.15 -0.73 -5.07
CA GLY A 115 -9.47 -1.96 -4.34
C GLY A 115 -8.36 -3.00 -4.26
N VAL A 116 -7.12 -2.63 -4.58
CA VAL A 116 -5.98 -3.55 -4.47
C VAL A 116 -5.73 -3.88 -3.00
N SER A 117 -5.48 -5.17 -2.73
CA SER A 117 -5.10 -5.64 -1.39
C SER A 117 -3.68 -6.21 -1.42
N LEU A 118 -2.72 -5.49 -0.82
CA LEU A 118 -1.39 -6.04 -0.55
C LEU A 118 -1.40 -6.63 0.85
N ILE A 119 -1.45 -7.97 0.92
CA ILE A 119 -1.58 -8.71 2.16
C ILE A 119 -0.19 -9.02 2.71
N SER A 120 0.01 -8.84 4.02
CA SER A 120 1.30 -9.06 4.71
C SER A 120 1.66 -10.54 4.83
N GLY A 121 1.76 -11.24 3.68
CA GLY A 121 2.07 -12.67 3.59
C GLY A 121 0.84 -13.58 3.69
N LYS A 122 1.08 -14.89 3.53
CA LYS A 122 0.03 -15.93 3.43
C LYS A 122 -0.41 -16.48 4.79
N TYR A 123 0.43 -16.33 5.80
CA TYR A 123 0.30 -17.02 7.09
C TYR A 123 0.07 -16.09 8.26
N GLN A 124 -0.57 -14.93 8.02
CA GLN A 124 -0.78 -13.88 9.04
C GLN A 124 -1.46 -14.41 10.32
N HIS A 125 -2.34 -15.37 10.20
CA HIS A 125 -3.15 -15.87 11.30
C HIS A 125 -2.82 -17.33 11.69
N GLY A 126 -1.63 -17.83 11.35
CA GLY A 126 -1.21 -19.18 11.66
C GLY A 126 -2.09 -20.27 11.02
N LYS A 127 -1.85 -21.52 11.41
CA LYS A 127 -2.64 -22.65 10.91
C LYS A 127 -3.96 -22.80 11.70
N PRO A 128 -5.01 -23.41 11.11
CA PRO A 128 -6.29 -23.62 11.80
C PRO A 128 -6.13 -24.34 13.14
N GLU A 129 -5.23 -25.33 13.21
CA GLU A 129 -4.99 -26.14 14.43
C GLU A 129 -4.35 -25.29 15.54
N GLU A 130 -3.47 -24.35 15.18
CA GLU A 130 -2.83 -23.45 16.13
C GLU A 130 -3.87 -22.50 16.74
N ARG A 131 -4.80 -22.00 15.91
CA ARG A 131 -5.90 -21.12 16.35
C ARG A 131 -6.91 -21.85 17.24
N ALA A 132 -7.29 -23.07 16.88
CA ALA A 132 -8.24 -23.88 17.65
C ALA A 132 -7.68 -24.27 19.02
N GLY A 133 -6.36 -24.35 19.18
CA GLY A 133 -5.69 -24.68 20.44
C GLY A 133 -5.62 -23.53 21.46
N GLY A 134 -6.21 -22.37 21.18
CA GLY A 134 -6.21 -21.21 22.09
C GLY A 134 -4.83 -20.61 22.37
N LYS A 135 -3.81 -20.99 21.62
CA LYS A 135 -2.49 -20.37 21.71
C LYS A 135 -2.57 -18.98 21.09
N GLU A 136 -2.05 -17.96 21.77
CA GLU A 136 -1.75 -16.68 21.13
C GLU A 136 -0.78 -16.94 19.99
N ILE A 137 -1.31 -16.97 18.78
CA ILE A 137 -0.50 -17.02 17.58
C ILE A 137 -0.05 -15.59 17.37
N GLY A 138 1.23 -15.33 17.63
CA GLY A 138 1.82 -14.04 17.30
C GLY A 138 1.57 -13.75 15.82
N GLU A 139 1.03 -12.56 15.54
CA GLU A 139 0.78 -12.12 14.18
C GLU A 139 2.10 -12.20 13.37
N ARG A 140 2.08 -13.00 12.32
CA ARG A 140 3.20 -13.17 11.40
C ARG A 140 2.95 -12.33 10.16
N TYR A 141 3.63 -11.20 10.09
CA TYR A 141 3.59 -10.35 8.90
C TYR A 141 4.84 -10.58 8.07
N ASP A 142 4.68 -11.17 6.89
CA ASP A 142 5.74 -11.24 5.91
C ASP A 142 5.77 -9.94 5.10
N ARG A 143 6.96 -9.39 4.92
CA ARG A 143 7.15 -8.20 4.10
C ARG A 143 7.04 -8.57 2.63
N ILE A 144 6.19 -7.87 1.89
CA ILE A 144 6.00 -8.02 0.45
C ILE A 144 6.71 -6.88 -0.28
N ASN A 145 7.44 -7.22 -1.32
CA ASN A 145 8.09 -6.24 -2.18
C ASN A 145 7.34 -6.11 -3.51
N VAL A 146 7.01 -4.88 -3.90
CA VAL A 146 6.50 -4.55 -5.24
C VAL A 146 7.56 -3.71 -5.96
N GLY A 147 8.17 -4.28 -6.97
CA GLY A 147 9.25 -3.67 -7.74
C GLY A 147 8.80 -2.40 -8.49
N ARG A 148 9.75 -1.50 -8.69
CA ARG A 148 9.51 -0.21 -9.37
C ARG A 148 8.84 -0.38 -10.73
N ASN A 149 8.12 0.66 -11.15
CA ASN A 149 7.43 0.74 -12.45
C ASN A 149 6.39 -0.36 -12.67
N SER A 150 5.94 -1.07 -11.62
CA SER A 150 4.93 -2.11 -11.76
C SER A 150 3.53 -1.52 -11.66
N TRP A 151 2.62 -2.06 -12.46
CA TRP A 151 1.20 -1.75 -12.43
C TRP A 151 0.41 -2.91 -11.85
N ILE A 152 -0.32 -2.64 -10.77
CA ILE A 152 -1.21 -3.61 -10.11
C ILE A 152 -2.65 -3.24 -10.45
N GLY A 153 -3.28 -4.06 -11.26
CA GLY A 153 -4.64 -3.85 -11.74
C GLY A 153 -5.68 -3.85 -10.62
N GLN A 154 -6.83 -3.26 -10.91
CA GLN A 154 -7.93 -3.10 -9.96
C GLN A 154 -8.36 -4.41 -9.32
N ASN A 155 -8.65 -4.39 -8.01
CA ASN A 155 -9.07 -5.56 -7.22
C ASN A 155 -8.09 -6.74 -7.23
N ALA A 156 -6.83 -6.53 -7.59
CA ALA A 156 -5.82 -7.58 -7.46
C ALA A 156 -5.46 -7.82 -5.99
N ILE A 157 -5.16 -9.08 -5.65
CA ILE A 157 -4.71 -9.50 -4.32
C ILE A 157 -3.26 -9.95 -4.43
N ILE A 158 -2.38 -9.27 -3.70
CA ILE A 158 -0.94 -9.51 -3.72
C ILE A 158 -0.52 -10.10 -2.38
N MET A 159 -0.09 -11.36 -2.39
CA MET A 159 0.31 -12.15 -1.22
C MET A 159 1.78 -12.59 -1.30
N ALA A 160 2.51 -12.15 -2.33
CA ALA A 160 3.90 -12.52 -2.59
C ALA A 160 4.60 -11.37 -3.34
N ASN A 161 5.91 -11.47 -3.52
CA ASN A 161 6.68 -10.42 -4.17
C ASN A 161 6.33 -10.26 -5.64
N VAL A 162 6.33 -9.02 -6.09
CA VAL A 162 6.19 -8.65 -7.50
C VAL A 162 7.48 -7.99 -7.95
N GLY A 163 8.10 -8.54 -9.01
CA GLY A 163 9.29 -7.97 -9.61
C GLY A 163 9.06 -6.58 -10.19
N GLU A 164 10.12 -5.94 -10.64
CA GLU A 164 10.02 -4.63 -11.31
C GLU A 164 9.44 -4.75 -12.73
N ASN A 165 8.88 -3.65 -13.23
CA ASN A 165 8.31 -3.55 -14.58
C ASN A 165 7.26 -4.65 -14.86
N CYS A 166 6.48 -5.03 -13.86
CA CYS A 166 5.43 -6.03 -14.00
C CYS A 166 4.06 -5.38 -14.22
N THR A 167 3.22 -6.09 -14.95
CA THR A 167 1.78 -5.81 -15.02
C THR A 167 1.02 -6.96 -14.37
N ILE A 168 0.27 -6.67 -13.32
CA ILE A 168 -0.68 -7.60 -12.71
C ILE A 168 -2.08 -7.20 -13.18
N ALA A 169 -2.74 -8.06 -13.90
CA ALA A 169 -4.08 -7.76 -14.45
C ALA A 169 -5.12 -7.61 -13.32
N ALA A 170 -6.19 -6.89 -13.61
CA ALA A 170 -7.29 -6.69 -12.67
C ALA A 170 -7.87 -8.04 -12.17
N GLY A 171 -8.24 -8.09 -10.88
CA GLY A 171 -8.81 -9.28 -10.24
C GLY A 171 -7.83 -10.46 -10.05
N SER A 172 -6.56 -10.28 -10.34
CA SER A 172 -5.57 -11.37 -10.23
C SER A 172 -5.16 -11.63 -8.79
N VAL A 173 -4.83 -12.89 -8.48
CA VAL A 173 -4.32 -13.30 -7.16
C VAL A 173 -2.88 -13.78 -7.29
N VAL A 174 -1.94 -12.97 -6.82
CA VAL A 174 -0.50 -13.27 -6.78
C VAL A 174 -0.17 -13.90 -5.43
N TYR A 175 -0.04 -15.23 -5.37
CA TYR A 175 0.29 -15.96 -4.15
C TYR A 175 1.70 -16.58 -4.14
N LYS A 176 2.44 -16.47 -5.25
CA LYS A 176 3.86 -16.82 -5.41
C LYS A 176 4.58 -15.63 -6.03
N ASP A 177 5.85 -15.50 -5.71
CA ASP A 177 6.70 -14.47 -6.27
C ASP A 177 6.65 -14.50 -7.80
N VAL A 178 6.49 -13.33 -8.38
CA VAL A 178 6.50 -13.16 -9.84
C VAL A 178 7.77 -12.42 -10.27
N PRO A 179 8.54 -12.99 -11.21
CA PRO A 179 9.73 -12.35 -11.77
C PRO A 179 9.43 -11.02 -12.45
N ALA A 180 10.46 -10.19 -12.57
CA ALA A 180 10.40 -8.92 -13.26
C ALA A 180 10.05 -9.04 -14.76
N ASN A 181 9.62 -7.92 -15.35
CA ASN A 181 9.40 -7.76 -16.80
C ASN A 181 8.35 -8.74 -17.34
N GLY A 182 7.21 -8.86 -16.68
CA GLY A 182 6.15 -9.77 -17.13
C GLY A 182 4.75 -9.25 -16.87
N THR A 183 3.81 -9.78 -17.66
CA THR A 183 2.37 -9.64 -17.44
C THR A 183 1.84 -10.90 -16.80
N TYR A 184 1.06 -10.75 -15.73
CA TYR A 184 0.48 -11.86 -14.96
C TYR A 184 -1.01 -11.65 -14.80
N MET A 185 -1.81 -12.70 -15.01
CA MET A 185 -3.26 -12.62 -14.85
C MET A 185 -3.85 -13.91 -14.28
N GLY A 186 -5.04 -13.78 -13.72
CA GLY A 186 -5.88 -14.87 -13.23
C GLY A 186 -5.75 -15.16 -11.73
N ASN A 187 -6.52 -16.15 -11.28
CA ASN A 187 -6.52 -16.67 -9.92
C ASN A 187 -6.34 -18.20 -9.95
N PRO A 188 -5.15 -18.69 -9.67
CA PRO A 188 -3.91 -18.00 -9.35
C PRO A 188 -3.28 -17.29 -10.57
N ALA A 189 -2.58 -16.19 -10.34
CA ALA A 189 -1.92 -15.44 -11.40
C ALA A 189 -0.83 -16.27 -12.09
N ARG A 190 -0.82 -16.22 -13.41
CA ARG A 190 0.16 -16.89 -14.28
C ARG A 190 0.71 -15.90 -15.29
N LYS A 191 1.97 -16.09 -15.67
CA LYS A 191 2.58 -15.29 -16.72
C LYS A 191 1.85 -15.51 -18.05
N VAL A 192 1.57 -14.42 -18.74
CA VAL A 192 0.96 -14.40 -20.06
C VAL A 192 1.86 -13.68 -21.04
N ASN A 193 1.93 -14.18 -22.26
CA ASN A 193 2.72 -13.57 -23.34
C ASN A 193 1.82 -12.66 -24.19
N ILE A 194 1.12 -11.75 -23.54
CA ILE A 194 0.26 -10.77 -24.23
C ILE A 194 0.87 -9.39 -24.03
N GLU A 195 1.24 -8.74 -25.12
CA GLU A 195 1.51 -7.31 -25.10
C GLU A 195 0.16 -6.60 -24.97
N LEU A 196 -0.03 -5.79 -23.90
CA LEU A 196 -1.30 -5.07 -23.64
C LEU A 196 -1.79 -4.23 -24.83
N GLY A 197 -0.90 -3.88 -25.77
CA GLY A 197 -1.25 -3.21 -27.01
C GLY A 197 -1.96 -4.09 -28.06
N GLN A 198 -2.00 -5.41 -27.89
CA GLN A 198 -2.66 -6.32 -28.84
C GLN A 198 -4.15 -6.49 -28.54
N ILE A 199 -4.54 -6.40 -27.26
CA ILE A 199 -5.95 -6.53 -26.83
C ILE A 199 -6.83 -5.39 -27.42
N ALA A 200 -6.24 -4.21 -27.65
CA ALA A 200 -6.95 -3.06 -28.20
C ALA A 200 -7.23 -3.16 -29.73
N LYS A 201 -6.72 -4.17 -30.40
CA LYS A 201 -6.89 -4.35 -31.86
C LYS A 201 -7.90 -5.45 -32.24
N GLU A 202 -8.39 -6.22 -31.26
CA GLU A 202 -9.32 -7.32 -31.50
C GLU A 202 -10.80 -6.98 -31.20
N ASN A 203 -11.10 -5.68 -30.91
CA ASN A 203 -12.48 -5.19 -30.69
C ASN A 203 -12.85 -4.17 -31.77
#